data_d982a75632287469708fcae20bf3d3b8
#
_entry.id   d982a75632287469708fcae20bf3d3b8
#
_cell.length_a   1.000
_cell.length_b   1.000
_cell.length_c   1.000
_cell.angle_alpha   90.00
_cell.angle_beta   90.00
_cell.angle_gamma   90.00
#
_symmetry.space_group_name_H-M   'P 1'
#
loop_
_entity.id
_entity.type
_entity.pdbx_description
1 polymer ?
#
loop_
_entity_poly.entity_id
_entity_poly.type
_entity_poly.pdbx_seq_one_letter_code
_entity_poly.pdbx_strand_id
1 'polypeptide(L)'
;MNQRKPVISERIQELTCSLNNRFASPCYTEYMRMFFCIFLTALMSMSLIAQTGVGCDGARYRYRVFDDITVEYDISYGSNIAADGSTTALVMDIYQPLGDPVNNRPVVVVAHGGFFLAGSNNGADVVPLCEDLARMGYVAASINYRLGLSNFFALEASLQEATVRGVQDAKAAVRFIRKSYETQGNPWGIDPERIVLGGSSAGGFIALHAAYVDDLSEVPSSLDFNSIGLSGGIEGESGSPGYSSEILSIFSISGAIGDDDWISAGNTPVVSTHGTGDGTVPFGTGSIQLFGINVIVVDGSEVIHNRVDALGIDNCFHQFTGADHTPHTTSTQYYDTTRAVTVGFTSRQVCPLYPPICGWYDVDEPPLVVTTCPADIVADGVITVADILEVLGHFGCDSNCLADVDGDGAVSVSDVLSILAIFGENCPT
;
A
#
# COMPACT_ATOMS: atom_id res chain seq x y z
N MET A 1 35.49 60.21 -16.67
CA MET A 1 34.31 60.13 -17.58
C MET A 1 34.23 58.74 -18.09
N ASN A 2 33.40 57.92 -17.45
CA ASN A 2 33.21 56.49 -17.76
C ASN A 2 31.94 56.35 -18.62
N GLN A 3 32.08 55.97 -19.87
CA GLN A 3 30.95 55.63 -20.73
C GLN A 3 30.70 54.13 -20.62
N ARG A 4 29.52 53.77 -20.12
CA ARG A 4 28.95 52.42 -20.17
C ARG A 4 28.53 52.10 -21.60
N LYS A 5 29.08 51.06 -22.21
CA LYS A 5 28.57 50.47 -23.46
C LYS A 5 27.26 49.69 -23.17
N PRO A 6 26.29 49.69 -24.07
CA PRO A 6 25.00 49.06 -23.84
C PRO A 6 25.05 47.53 -24.02
N VAL A 7 24.38 46.83 -23.12
CA VAL A 7 24.26 45.37 -22.96
C VAL A 7 23.60 44.66 -24.19
N ILE A 8 23.19 45.38 -25.19
CA ILE A 8 22.50 44.84 -26.39
C ILE A 8 23.48 44.20 -27.40
N SER A 9 24.75 44.57 -27.37
CA SER A 9 25.76 44.04 -28.32
C SER A 9 26.18 42.59 -28.04
N GLU A 10 26.11 42.14 -26.81
CA GLU A 10 26.51 40.77 -26.47
C GLU A 10 25.44 39.72 -26.81
N ARG A 11 24.16 40.06 -26.77
CA ARG A 11 23.08 39.15 -27.16
C ARG A 11 22.92 38.89 -28.66
N ILE A 12 23.47 39.76 -29.49
CA ILE A 12 23.40 39.58 -30.95
C ILE A 12 24.58 38.76 -31.47
N GLN A 13 25.69 38.71 -30.75
CA GLN A 13 26.83 37.83 -31.10
C GLN A 13 26.56 36.36 -30.77
N GLU A 14 25.68 36.05 -29.86
CA GLU A 14 25.28 34.66 -29.55
C GLU A 14 24.34 34.07 -30.61
N LEU A 15 23.62 34.88 -31.39
CA LEU A 15 22.69 34.46 -32.43
C LEU A 15 23.29 34.25 -33.83
N THR A 16 24.56 34.56 -34.02
CA THR A 16 25.28 34.37 -35.30
C THR A 16 26.41 33.33 -35.21
N CYS A 17 26.18 32.24 -34.49
CA CYS A 17 27.04 31.06 -34.68
C CYS A 17 26.62 30.40 -36.01
N SER A 18 27.14 30.95 -37.10
CA SER A 18 26.87 30.57 -38.48
C SER A 18 27.25 29.12 -38.77
N LEU A 19 26.42 28.49 -39.55
CA LEU A 19 26.42 27.14 -40.11
C LEU A 19 27.71 26.70 -40.88
N ASN A 20 28.88 27.17 -40.56
CA ASN A 20 30.12 26.78 -41.23
C ASN A 20 31.23 26.54 -40.24
N ASN A 21 31.27 25.40 -39.64
CA ASN A 21 32.43 24.50 -39.52
C ASN A 21 32.10 23.27 -38.62
N ARG A 22 32.31 22.13 -39.19
CA ARG A 22 32.00 20.82 -38.62
C ARG A 22 32.96 20.51 -37.45
N PHE A 23 32.39 20.07 -36.34
CA PHE A 23 33.00 19.22 -35.30
C PHE A 23 34.21 19.77 -34.52
N ALA A 24 34.13 20.95 -33.92
CA ALA A 24 34.92 21.32 -32.74
C ALA A 24 34.70 22.79 -32.35
N SER A 25 33.54 23.21 -31.94
CA SER A 25 33.36 24.54 -31.35
C SER A 25 32.79 24.44 -29.92
N PRO A 26 33.17 25.32 -28.98
CA PRO A 26 32.65 25.36 -27.60
C PRO A 26 31.10 25.51 -27.54
N CYS A 27 30.47 26.09 -28.58
CA CYS A 27 29.04 26.18 -28.67
C CYS A 27 28.31 24.83 -28.74
N TYR A 28 28.91 23.82 -29.37
CA TYR A 28 28.28 22.50 -29.48
C TYR A 28 28.22 21.77 -28.11
N THR A 29 29.23 21.99 -27.28
CA THR A 29 29.28 21.42 -25.92
C THR A 29 28.29 22.09 -24.97
N GLU A 30 28.01 23.37 -25.11
CA GLU A 30 26.98 24.07 -24.31
C GLU A 30 25.56 23.72 -24.75
N TYR A 31 25.30 23.64 -26.07
CA TYR A 31 24.02 23.14 -26.57
C TYR A 31 23.75 21.70 -26.16
N MET A 32 24.74 20.82 -26.24
CA MET A 32 24.62 19.44 -25.75
C MET A 32 24.40 19.38 -24.24
N ARG A 33 25.06 20.24 -23.45
CA ARG A 33 24.81 20.33 -22.01
C ARG A 33 23.42 20.86 -21.69
N MET A 34 22.93 21.85 -22.42
CA MET A 34 21.58 22.39 -22.23
C MET A 34 20.51 21.39 -22.65
N PHE A 35 20.71 20.67 -23.78
CA PHE A 35 19.82 19.55 -24.18
C PHE A 35 19.86 18.40 -23.17
N PHE A 36 21.04 18.07 -22.65
CA PHE A 36 21.17 17.02 -21.63
C PHE A 36 20.53 17.43 -20.30
N CYS A 37 20.63 18.70 -19.88
CA CYS A 37 19.93 19.22 -18.70
C CYS A 37 18.40 19.25 -18.90
N ILE A 38 17.91 19.68 -20.07
CA ILE A 38 16.48 19.66 -20.39
C ILE A 38 15.95 18.24 -20.48
N PHE A 39 16.74 17.30 -21.03
CA PHE A 39 16.38 15.89 -21.11
C PHE A 39 16.41 15.22 -19.73
N LEU A 40 17.38 15.58 -18.87
CA LEU A 40 17.44 15.09 -17.47
C LEU A 40 16.27 15.66 -16.64
N THR A 41 15.91 16.94 -16.81
CA THR A 41 14.77 17.53 -16.11
C THR A 41 13.44 16.98 -16.62
N ALA A 42 13.32 16.68 -17.92
CA ALA A 42 12.16 16.00 -18.48
C ALA A 42 12.06 14.53 -18.02
N LEU A 43 13.19 13.83 -17.90
CA LEU A 43 13.24 12.48 -17.31
C LEU A 43 12.92 12.50 -15.81
N MET A 44 13.38 13.50 -15.07
CA MET A 44 13.00 13.66 -13.65
C MET A 44 11.52 14.01 -13.49
N SER A 45 10.94 14.86 -14.37
CA SER A 45 9.50 15.16 -14.32
C SER A 45 8.65 13.96 -14.76
N MET A 46 9.10 13.13 -15.71
CA MET A 46 8.43 11.87 -16.04
C MET A 46 8.52 10.86 -14.88
N SER A 47 9.59 10.85 -14.10
CA SER A 47 9.71 10.00 -12.90
C SER A 47 8.80 10.47 -11.76
N LEU A 48 8.49 11.78 -11.67
CA LEU A 48 7.52 12.27 -10.67
C LEU A 48 6.07 11.91 -11.06
N ILE A 49 5.72 11.92 -12.34
CA ILE A 49 4.38 11.52 -12.81
C ILE A 49 4.19 10.00 -12.66
N ALA A 50 5.26 9.21 -12.75
CA ALA A 50 5.21 7.76 -12.50
C ALA A 50 5.03 7.39 -11.02
N GLN A 51 5.13 8.35 -10.08
CA GLN A 51 4.92 8.14 -8.65
C GLN A 51 3.50 8.43 -8.16
N THR A 52 2.64 9.01 -8.98
CA THR A 52 1.20 9.08 -8.67
C THR A 52 0.57 7.77 -9.12
N GLY A 53 0.32 6.85 -8.20
CA GLY A 53 -0.37 5.61 -8.53
C GLY A 53 -1.72 5.89 -9.20
N VAL A 54 -2.11 5.08 -10.16
CA VAL A 54 -3.41 5.19 -10.81
C VAL A 54 -4.52 5.08 -9.76
N GLY A 55 -5.46 6.02 -9.76
CA GLY A 55 -6.58 6.08 -8.81
C GLY A 55 -6.26 6.78 -7.50
N CYS A 56 -5.10 7.44 -7.34
CA CYS A 56 -4.77 8.23 -6.15
C CYS A 56 -5.40 9.64 -6.25
N ASP A 57 -6.71 9.72 -6.05
CA ASP A 57 -7.55 10.90 -6.20
C ASP A 57 -7.89 11.63 -4.89
N GLY A 58 -7.28 11.19 -3.78
CA GLY A 58 -7.53 11.72 -2.43
C GLY A 58 -8.60 10.94 -1.63
N ALA A 59 -9.55 10.31 -2.29
CA ALA A 59 -10.63 9.54 -1.65
C ALA A 59 -10.40 8.03 -1.77
N ARG A 60 -10.08 7.55 -2.95
CA ARG A 60 -9.82 6.15 -3.26
C ARG A 60 -8.71 5.58 -2.36
N TYR A 61 -8.84 4.32 -2.01
CA TYR A 61 -7.93 3.59 -1.11
C TYR A 61 -7.94 4.03 0.36
N ARG A 62 -8.76 5.04 0.71
CA ARG A 62 -8.97 5.55 2.08
C ARG A 62 -10.40 5.48 2.53
N TYR A 63 -11.32 5.77 1.61
CA TYR A 63 -12.74 5.90 1.88
C TYR A 63 -13.52 4.88 1.06
N ARG A 64 -14.69 4.48 1.54
CA ARG A 64 -15.61 3.68 0.77
C ARG A 64 -16.22 4.53 -0.34
N VAL A 65 -15.74 4.33 -1.57
CA VAL A 65 -16.18 5.06 -2.77
C VAL A 65 -17.01 4.18 -3.72
N PHE A 66 -17.20 2.90 -3.36
CA PHE A 66 -18.02 1.95 -4.09
C PHE A 66 -19.05 1.33 -3.16
N ASP A 67 -20.34 1.34 -3.57
CA ASP A 67 -21.43 0.72 -2.82
C ASP A 67 -21.38 -0.81 -2.94
N ASP A 68 -21.14 -1.32 -4.16
CA ASP A 68 -21.20 -2.73 -4.50
C ASP A 68 -19.84 -3.31 -4.85
N ILE A 69 -19.68 -4.60 -4.55
CA ILE A 69 -18.47 -5.38 -4.85
C ILE A 69 -18.82 -6.67 -5.60
N THR A 70 -17.85 -7.26 -6.24
CA THR A 70 -17.91 -8.63 -6.77
C THR A 70 -16.92 -9.51 -6.04
N VAL A 71 -17.26 -10.80 -5.91
CA VAL A 71 -16.37 -11.80 -5.29
C VAL A 71 -16.26 -13.00 -6.22
N GLU A 72 -15.02 -13.39 -6.50
CA GLU A 72 -14.69 -14.65 -7.18
C GLU A 72 -14.14 -15.60 -6.12
N TYR A 73 -14.80 -16.75 -5.96
CA TYR A 73 -14.47 -17.73 -4.93
C TYR A 73 -13.55 -18.83 -5.44
N ASP A 74 -12.78 -19.42 -4.51
CA ASP A 74 -11.98 -20.64 -4.72
C ASP A 74 -10.99 -20.56 -5.91
N ILE A 75 -10.40 -19.40 -6.15
CA ILE A 75 -9.36 -19.24 -7.17
C ILE A 75 -8.11 -19.98 -6.73
N SER A 76 -7.75 -21.04 -7.47
CA SER A 76 -6.57 -21.85 -7.15
C SER A 76 -5.28 -21.09 -7.45
N TYR A 77 -4.42 -20.90 -6.45
CA TYR A 77 -3.12 -20.25 -6.61
C TYR A 77 -1.92 -21.20 -6.48
N GLY A 78 -2.16 -22.43 -6.00
CA GLY A 78 -1.12 -23.43 -5.85
C GLY A 78 -1.56 -24.69 -5.14
N SER A 79 -0.58 -25.50 -4.75
CA SER A 79 -0.76 -26.65 -3.86
C SER A 79 0.59 -27.04 -3.26
N ASN A 80 0.58 -27.63 -2.06
CA ASN A 80 1.79 -28.18 -1.46
C ASN A 80 1.44 -29.25 -0.42
N ILE A 81 2.46 -29.89 0.15
CA ILE A 81 2.31 -30.95 1.14
C ILE A 81 2.04 -30.32 2.52
N ALA A 82 0.97 -30.76 3.18
CA ALA A 82 0.61 -30.38 4.53
C ALA A 82 1.43 -31.12 5.60
N ALA A 83 1.24 -30.77 6.87
CA ALA A 83 1.92 -31.36 8.02
C ALA A 83 1.71 -32.89 8.16
N ASP A 84 0.57 -33.39 7.69
CA ASP A 84 0.21 -34.80 7.72
C ASP A 84 0.70 -35.59 6.47
N GLY A 85 1.41 -34.93 5.57
CA GLY A 85 1.92 -35.50 4.31
C GLY A 85 0.89 -35.55 3.18
N SER A 86 -0.32 -35.06 3.37
CA SER A 86 -1.32 -34.94 2.30
C SER A 86 -1.04 -33.73 1.40
N THR A 87 -1.48 -33.79 0.14
CA THR A 87 -1.46 -32.62 -0.74
C THR A 87 -2.66 -31.71 -0.44
N THR A 88 -2.40 -30.46 -0.12
CA THR A 88 -3.41 -29.44 0.11
C THR A 88 -3.47 -28.50 -1.09
N ALA A 89 -4.67 -28.34 -1.67
CA ALA A 89 -4.93 -27.29 -2.65
C ALA A 89 -5.00 -25.93 -1.94
N LEU A 90 -4.39 -24.92 -2.54
CA LEU A 90 -4.35 -23.56 -2.01
C LEU A 90 -5.27 -22.68 -2.87
N VAL A 91 -6.27 -22.09 -2.22
CA VAL A 91 -7.27 -21.24 -2.88
C VAL A 91 -7.37 -19.88 -2.20
N MET A 92 -7.84 -18.90 -2.95
CA MET A 92 -8.14 -17.56 -2.47
C MET A 92 -9.49 -17.07 -3.01
N ASP A 93 -10.13 -16.17 -2.28
CA ASP A 93 -11.28 -15.43 -2.75
C ASP A 93 -10.85 -14.01 -3.12
N ILE A 94 -11.27 -13.55 -4.30
CA ILE A 94 -10.91 -12.24 -4.84
C ILE A 94 -12.11 -11.31 -4.75
N TYR A 95 -11.96 -10.22 -3.99
CA TYR A 95 -12.95 -9.16 -3.79
C TYR A 95 -12.56 -7.94 -4.62
N GLN A 96 -13.50 -7.36 -5.37
CA GLN A 96 -13.26 -6.22 -6.26
C GLN A 96 -14.43 -5.24 -6.22
N PRO A 97 -14.21 -3.92 -6.46
CA PRO A 97 -15.30 -2.98 -6.66
C PRO A 97 -16.08 -3.32 -7.94
N LEU A 98 -17.41 -3.29 -7.86
CA LEU A 98 -18.27 -3.52 -9.02
C LEU A 98 -18.25 -2.29 -9.94
N GLY A 99 -17.96 -2.52 -11.22
CA GLY A 99 -18.07 -1.46 -12.25
C GLY A 99 -16.91 -0.45 -12.26
N ASP A 100 -15.85 -0.70 -11.51
CA ASP A 100 -14.67 0.16 -11.49
C ASP A 100 -13.87 0.09 -12.80
N PRO A 101 -13.72 1.20 -13.54
CA PRO A 101 -12.97 1.23 -14.78
C PRO A 101 -11.44 1.24 -14.60
N VAL A 102 -10.93 1.44 -13.37
CA VAL A 102 -9.50 1.53 -13.10
C VAL A 102 -8.85 0.16 -13.28
N ASN A 103 -7.87 0.13 -14.14
CA ASN A 103 -6.90 -0.96 -14.27
C ASN A 103 -5.60 -0.51 -13.61
N ASN A 104 -4.88 -1.35 -12.90
CA ASN A 104 -3.72 -1.08 -12.06
C ASN A 104 -4.11 -0.71 -10.62
N ARG A 105 -5.04 -1.46 -10.05
CA ARG A 105 -5.44 -1.35 -8.63
C ARG A 105 -4.40 -2.00 -7.72
N PRO A 106 -4.09 -1.43 -6.56
CA PRO A 106 -3.28 -2.12 -5.57
C PRO A 106 -4.00 -3.37 -5.05
N VAL A 107 -3.21 -4.37 -4.67
CA VAL A 107 -3.71 -5.63 -4.14
C VAL A 107 -3.40 -5.75 -2.66
N VAL A 108 -4.35 -6.25 -1.88
CA VAL A 108 -4.15 -6.58 -0.47
C VAL A 108 -4.42 -8.07 -0.28
N VAL A 109 -3.37 -8.82 0.00
CA VAL A 109 -3.45 -10.25 0.35
C VAL A 109 -3.67 -10.37 1.85
N VAL A 110 -4.74 -11.08 2.26
CA VAL A 110 -5.17 -11.19 3.65
C VAL A 110 -5.18 -12.64 4.09
N ALA A 111 -4.38 -12.96 5.13
CA ALA A 111 -4.31 -14.28 5.74
C ALA A 111 -5.14 -14.32 7.04
N HIS A 112 -5.95 -15.37 7.21
CA HIS A 112 -6.80 -15.54 8.38
C HIS A 112 -6.03 -15.97 9.63
N GLY A 113 -6.66 -15.83 10.79
CA GLY A 113 -6.18 -16.36 12.07
C GLY A 113 -6.48 -17.84 12.27
N GLY A 114 -6.38 -18.31 13.51
CA GLY A 114 -6.77 -19.68 13.88
C GLY A 114 -5.62 -20.58 14.32
N PHE A 115 -4.52 -19.98 14.78
CA PHE A 115 -3.39 -20.69 15.39
C PHE A 115 -2.70 -21.73 14.48
N PHE A 116 -2.80 -21.58 13.16
CA PHE A 116 -2.38 -22.57 12.17
C PHE A 116 -3.09 -23.93 12.28
N LEU A 117 -4.15 -24.03 13.05
CA LEU A 117 -4.94 -25.26 13.29
C LEU A 117 -6.31 -25.20 12.64
N ALA A 118 -6.87 -24.02 12.50
CA ALA A 118 -8.22 -23.76 12.01
C ALA A 118 -8.28 -22.45 11.24
N GLY A 119 -9.47 -22.12 10.72
CA GLY A 119 -9.70 -20.91 9.95
C GLY A 119 -9.76 -21.19 8.45
N SER A 120 -10.13 -20.18 7.70
CA SER A 120 -10.23 -20.23 6.24
C SER A 120 -10.34 -18.82 5.64
N ASN A 121 -10.19 -18.70 4.32
CA ASN A 121 -10.38 -17.48 3.54
C ASN A 121 -11.77 -16.82 3.68
N ASN A 122 -12.76 -17.54 4.21
CA ASN A 122 -14.09 -17.01 4.52
C ASN A 122 -14.30 -16.75 6.03
N GLY A 123 -13.23 -16.61 6.81
CA GLY A 123 -13.25 -16.33 8.23
C GLY A 123 -13.82 -14.93 8.56
N ALA A 124 -14.58 -14.84 9.66
CA ALA A 124 -15.15 -13.57 10.12
C ALA A 124 -14.09 -12.54 10.57
N ASP A 125 -12.86 -12.97 10.76
CA ASP A 125 -11.72 -12.13 11.11
C ASP A 125 -11.06 -11.44 9.90
N VAL A 126 -11.39 -11.86 8.67
CA VAL A 126 -10.77 -11.33 7.44
C VAL A 126 -11.79 -10.85 6.40
N VAL A 127 -12.93 -11.52 6.24
CA VAL A 127 -13.93 -11.18 5.20
C VAL A 127 -14.42 -9.74 5.28
N PRO A 128 -14.80 -9.19 6.45
CA PRO A 128 -15.25 -7.79 6.52
C PRO A 128 -14.21 -6.80 6.03
N LEU A 129 -12.92 -7.04 6.34
CA LEU A 129 -11.82 -6.19 5.87
C LEU A 129 -11.64 -6.30 4.35
N CYS A 130 -11.73 -7.50 3.76
CA CYS A 130 -11.64 -7.68 2.32
C CYS A 130 -12.78 -6.98 1.56
N GLU A 131 -14.01 -7.04 2.10
CA GLU A 131 -15.14 -6.31 1.55
C GLU A 131 -14.94 -4.79 1.61
N ASP A 132 -14.45 -4.27 2.73
CA ASP A 132 -14.18 -2.85 2.90
C ASP A 132 -13.07 -2.37 1.98
N LEU A 133 -11.97 -3.12 1.86
CA LEU A 133 -10.90 -2.84 0.92
C LEU A 133 -11.41 -2.78 -0.53
N ALA A 134 -12.28 -3.71 -0.92
CA ALA A 134 -12.91 -3.67 -2.24
C ALA A 134 -13.77 -2.42 -2.43
N ARG A 135 -14.59 -2.03 -1.43
CA ARG A 135 -15.39 -0.78 -1.47
C ARG A 135 -14.51 0.48 -1.52
N MET A 136 -13.26 0.39 -1.10
CA MET A 136 -12.27 1.48 -1.18
C MET A 136 -11.48 1.49 -2.50
N GLY A 137 -11.69 0.51 -3.39
CA GLY A 137 -11.07 0.46 -4.71
C GLY A 137 -9.87 -0.45 -4.83
N TYR A 138 -9.51 -1.20 -3.78
CA TYR A 138 -8.50 -2.26 -3.85
C TYR A 138 -9.03 -3.53 -4.53
N VAL A 139 -8.11 -4.38 -4.94
CA VAL A 139 -8.38 -5.81 -5.09
C VAL A 139 -7.92 -6.50 -3.80
N ALA A 140 -8.84 -7.14 -3.07
CA ALA A 140 -8.48 -7.89 -1.87
C ALA A 140 -8.50 -9.39 -2.16
N ALA A 141 -7.47 -10.10 -1.71
CA ALA A 141 -7.33 -11.55 -1.88
C ALA A 141 -7.28 -12.23 -0.51
N SER A 142 -8.38 -12.83 -0.06
CA SER A 142 -8.39 -13.63 1.15
C SER A 142 -7.87 -15.03 0.86
N ILE A 143 -6.79 -15.45 1.51
CA ILE A 143 -6.11 -16.70 1.19
C ILE A 143 -6.37 -17.79 2.24
N ASN A 144 -6.52 -19.03 1.78
CA ASN A 144 -6.24 -20.22 2.58
C ASN A 144 -4.74 -20.51 2.56
N TYR A 145 -4.24 -21.10 3.61
CA TYR A 145 -2.87 -21.61 3.71
C TYR A 145 -2.88 -22.97 4.42
N ARG A 146 -1.79 -23.74 4.32
CA ARG A 146 -1.70 -25.08 4.93
C ARG A 146 -1.78 -25.01 6.45
N LEU A 147 -2.74 -25.71 7.01
CA LEU A 147 -2.96 -25.85 8.43
C LEU A 147 -2.36 -27.16 8.96
N GLY A 148 -2.22 -27.23 10.28
CA GLY A 148 -1.80 -28.40 11.02
C GLY A 148 -0.43 -28.27 11.66
N LEU A 149 -0.33 -28.81 12.88
CA LEU A 149 0.93 -28.99 13.60
C LEU A 149 1.45 -30.39 13.31
N SER A 150 2.75 -30.54 13.06
CA SER A 150 3.37 -31.82 12.72
C SER A 150 3.45 -32.77 13.92
N ASN A 151 3.61 -32.22 15.14
CA ASN A 151 3.77 -33.00 16.33
C ASN A 151 3.31 -32.27 17.59
N PHE A 152 2.21 -32.69 18.19
CA PHE A 152 1.68 -32.14 19.44
C PHE A 152 2.56 -32.32 20.68
N PHE A 153 3.55 -33.21 20.63
CA PHE A 153 4.54 -33.39 21.70
C PHE A 153 5.76 -32.48 21.57
N ALA A 154 5.89 -31.78 20.43
CA ALA A 154 6.95 -30.82 20.14
C ALA A 154 6.30 -29.53 19.60
N LEU A 155 5.49 -28.87 20.43
CA LEU A 155 4.64 -27.74 20.03
C LEU A 155 5.44 -26.58 19.46
N GLU A 156 6.57 -26.24 20.09
CA GLU A 156 7.43 -25.15 19.62
C GLU A 156 7.91 -25.36 18.18
N ALA A 157 8.58 -26.50 17.92
CA ALA A 157 9.06 -26.82 16.58
C ALA A 157 7.91 -26.90 15.55
N SER A 158 6.78 -27.52 15.97
CA SER A 158 5.60 -27.65 15.11
C SER A 158 4.97 -26.32 14.75
N LEU A 159 4.98 -25.33 15.66
CA LEU A 159 4.49 -23.99 15.40
C LEU A 159 5.42 -23.24 14.47
N GLN A 160 6.74 -23.36 14.65
CA GLN A 160 7.74 -22.82 13.72
C GLN A 160 7.54 -23.38 12.29
N GLU A 161 7.40 -24.70 12.16
CA GLU A 161 7.11 -25.34 10.88
C GLU A 161 5.78 -24.89 10.26
N ALA A 162 4.73 -24.73 11.07
CA ALA A 162 3.42 -24.25 10.59
C ALA A 162 3.49 -22.80 10.12
N THR A 163 4.25 -21.95 10.83
CA THR A 163 4.51 -20.55 10.41
C THR A 163 5.21 -20.52 9.06
N VAL A 164 6.26 -21.32 8.87
CA VAL A 164 6.98 -21.38 7.58
C VAL A 164 6.07 -21.87 6.46
N ARG A 165 5.24 -22.91 6.68
CA ARG A 165 4.26 -23.35 5.68
C ARG A 165 3.30 -22.22 5.28
N GLY A 166 2.80 -21.46 6.26
CA GLY A 166 1.95 -20.29 6.01
C GLY A 166 2.65 -19.19 5.22
N VAL A 167 3.91 -18.87 5.55
CA VAL A 167 4.75 -17.91 4.83
C VAL A 167 4.96 -18.33 3.38
N GLN A 168 5.35 -19.58 3.13
CA GLN A 168 5.55 -20.13 1.79
C GLN A 168 4.27 -20.05 0.95
N ASP A 169 3.10 -20.30 1.56
CA ASP A 169 1.80 -20.25 0.87
C ASP A 169 1.39 -18.80 0.57
N ALA A 170 1.58 -17.86 1.51
CA ALA A 170 1.32 -16.44 1.28
C ALA A 170 2.25 -15.87 0.19
N LYS A 171 3.55 -16.20 0.21
CA LYS A 171 4.48 -15.83 -0.86
C LYS A 171 4.05 -16.43 -2.22
N ALA A 172 3.53 -17.65 -2.25
CA ALA A 172 2.98 -18.25 -3.46
C ALA A 172 1.73 -17.52 -3.98
N ALA A 173 0.87 -17.03 -3.08
CA ALA A 173 -0.28 -16.21 -3.46
C ALA A 173 0.16 -14.88 -4.12
N VAL A 174 1.15 -14.20 -3.53
CA VAL A 174 1.75 -12.98 -4.13
C VAL A 174 2.34 -13.29 -5.52
N ARG A 175 3.11 -14.38 -5.65
CA ARG A 175 3.65 -14.81 -6.95
C ARG A 175 2.56 -15.13 -7.98
N PHE A 176 1.46 -15.75 -7.55
CA PHE A 176 0.33 -16.07 -8.43
C PHE A 176 -0.35 -14.79 -8.95
N ILE A 177 -0.54 -13.78 -8.11
CA ILE A 177 -1.11 -12.50 -8.49
C ILE A 177 -0.24 -11.83 -9.58
N ARG A 178 1.08 -11.78 -9.42
CA ARG A 178 2.01 -11.28 -10.45
C ARG A 178 1.96 -12.09 -11.73
N LYS A 179 1.94 -13.42 -11.61
CA LYS A 179 1.79 -14.30 -12.77
C LYS A 179 0.49 -14.03 -13.52
N SER A 180 -0.63 -13.84 -12.84
CA SER A 180 -1.91 -13.56 -13.47
C SER A 180 -1.90 -12.28 -14.29
N TYR A 181 -1.23 -11.23 -13.77
CA TYR A 181 -0.99 -10.00 -14.51
C TYR A 181 -0.24 -10.24 -15.82
N GLU A 182 0.88 -10.96 -15.77
CA GLU A 182 1.75 -11.16 -16.94
C GLU A 182 1.19 -12.16 -17.95
N THR A 183 0.56 -13.25 -17.50
CA THR A 183 0.24 -14.40 -18.37
C THR A 183 -1.24 -14.61 -18.63
N GLN A 184 -2.14 -13.97 -17.87
CA GLN A 184 -3.58 -14.17 -17.97
C GLN A 184 -4.33 -12.89 -18.39
N GLY A 185 -3.60 -11.85 -18.83
CA GLY A 185 -4.16 -10.60 -19.30
C GLY A 185 -4.72 -9.71 -18.21
N ASN A 186 -4.17 -9.81 -16.99
CA ASN A 186 -4.58 -9.02 -15.83
C ASN A 186 -6.09 -9.10 -15.53
N PRO A 187 -6.63 -10.28 -15.18
CA PRO A 187 -8.07 -10.50 -15.07
C PRO A 187 -8.73 -9.62 -13.99
N TRP A 188 -7.97 -9.20 -13.01
CA TRP A 188 -8.48 -8.37 -11.90
C TRP A 188 -8.03 -6.91 -11.98
N GLY A 189 -7.41 -6.46 -13.09
CA GLY A 189 -6.98 -5.06 -13.25
C GLY A 189 -6.03 -4.58 -12.14
N ILE A 190 -5.06 -5.42 -11.75
CA ILE A 190 -4.14 -5.16 -10.65
C ILE A 190 -2.86 -4.46 -11.09
N ASP A 191 -2.18 -3.84 -10.12
CA ASP A 191 -0.81 -3.36 -10.24
C ASP A 191 0.14 -4.35 -9.53
N PRO A 192 1.01 -5.04 -10.26
CA PRO A 192 1.88 -6.06 -9.67
C PRO A 192 2.95 -5.50 -8.73
N GLU A 193 3.21 -4.17 -8.77
CA GLU A 193 4.19 -3.51 -7.91
C GLU A 193 3.56 -3.00 -6.60
N ARG A 194 2.22 -2.93 -6.52
CA ARG A 194 1.50 -2.45 -5.34
C ARG A 194 0.75 -3.57 -4.64
N ILE A 195 1.50 -4.55 -4.09
CA ILE A 195 0.95 -5.67 -3.34
C ILE A 195 1.28 -5.51 -1.86
N VAL A 196 0.26 -5.54 -1.03
CA VAL A 196 0.32 -5.48 0.44
C VAL A 196 -0.06 -6.86 0.99
N LEU A 197 0.62 -7.32 2.02
CA LEU A 197 0.30 -8.57 2.71
C LEU A 197 -0.05 -8.28 4.17
N GLY A 198 -1.07 -8.93 4.69
CA GLY A 198 -1.39 -8.81 6.10
C GLY A 198 -2.32 -9.90 6.58
N GLY A 199 -2.73 -9.79 7.84
CA GLY A 199 -3.66 -10.75 8.41
C GLY A 199 -3.87 -10.60 9.90
N SER A 200 -4.72 -11.50 10.41
CA SER A 200 -5.15 -11.55 11.80
C SER A 200 -4.47 -12.70 12.54
N SER A 201 -3.95 -12.47 13.76
CA SER A 201 -3.36 -13.51 14.61
C SER A 201 -2.28 -14.32 13.86
N ALA A 202 -2.49 -15.61 13.58
CA ALA A 202 -1.60 -16.41 12.75
C ALA A 202 -1.32 -15.79 11.38
N GLY A 203 -2.30 -15.11 10.76
CA GLY A 203 -2.11 -14.35 9.53
C GLY A 203 -1.18 -13.15 9.72
N GLY A 204 -1.21 -12.48 10.87
CA GLY A 204 -0.25 -11.44 11.24
C GLY A 204 1.17 -11.98 11.39
N PHE A 205 1.34 -13.18 11.97
CA PHE A 205 2.63 -13.90 11.98
C PHE A 205 3.13 -14.14 10.56
N ILE A 206 2.26 -14.65 9.67
CA ILE A 206 2.62 -14.91 8.27
C ILE A 206 3.13 -13.64 7.61
N ALA A 207 2.43 -12.52 7.78
CA ALA A 207 2.82 -11.25 7.16
C ALA A 207 4.17 -10.74 7.69
N LEU A 208 4.39 -10.76 9.01
CA LEU A 208 5.63 -10.32 9.64
C LEU A 208 6.83 -11.20 9.21
N HIS A 209 6.68 -12.52 9.25
CA HIS A 209 7.75 -13.42 8.85
C HIS A 209 8.01 -13.38 7.33
N ALA A 210 6.98 -13.19 6.51
CA ALA A 210 7.15 -13.05 5.06
C ALA A 210 7.92 -11.78 4.67
N ALA A 211 7.83 -10.73 5.50
CA ALA A 211 8.46 -9.44 5.26
C ALA A 211 9.87 -9.33 5.84
N TYR A 212 10.14 -10.00 6.97
CA TYR A 212 11.34 -9.75 7.78
C TYR A 212 12.28 -10.94 7.89
N VAL A 213 11.84 -12.16 7.51
CA VAL A 213 12.74 -13.30 7.41
C VAL A 213 13.20 -13.42 5.96
N ASP A 214 14.33 -12.83 5.64
CA ASP A 214 14.87 -12.76 4.28
C ASP A 214 16.22 -13.50 4.12
N ASP A 215 16.88 -13.85 5.23
CA ASP A 215 18.12 -14.65 5.26
C ASP A 215 17.92 -15.97 6.04
N LEU A 216 18.56 -17.05 5.56
CA LEU A 216 18.49 -18.35 6.22
C LEU A 216 19.13 -18.34 7.62
N SER A 217 19.99 -17.39 7.95
CA SER A 217 20.56 -17.24 9.30
C SER A 217 19.54 -16.74 10.33
N GLU A 218 18.44 -16.16 9.90
CA GLU A 218 17.32 -15.70 10.73
C GLU A 218 16.34 -16.84 11.07
N VAL A 219 16.47 -17.95 10.36
CA VAL A 219 15.66 -19.14 10.60
C VAL A 219 16.22 -19.93 11.80
N PRO A 220 15.39 -20.32 12.78
CA PRO A 220 15.85 -21.16 13.87
C PRO A 220 16.57 -22.41 13.39
N SER A 221 17.75 -22.70 13.94
CA SER A 221 18.57 -23.87 13.56
C SER A 221 17.91 -25.22 13.81
N SER A 222 16.82 -25.23 14.58
CA SER A 222 15.96 -26.42 14.84
C SER A 222 15.05 -26.72 13.64
N LEU A 223 14.85 -25.80 12.71
CA LEU A 223 13.94 -25.95 11.57
C LEU A 223 14.69 -26.59 10.40
N ASP A 224 14.20 -27.74 9.94
CA ASP A 224 14.76 -28.48 8.80
C ASP A 224 13.85 -28.34 7.57
N PHE A 225 14.32 -27.63 6.55
CA PHE A 225 13.60 -27.48 5.28
C PHE A 225 13.46 -28.79 4.47
N ASN A 226 14.10 -29.89 4.89
CA ASN A 226 13.83 -31.23 4.35
C ASN A 226 12.65 -31.91 5.03
N SER A 227 12.09 -31.32 6.09
CA SER A 227 10.88 -31.85 6.74
C SER A 227 9.68 -31.76 5.80
N ILE A 228 8.65 -32.57 6.09
CA ILE A 228 7.45 -32.71 5.27
C ILE A 228 6.79 -31.32 5.06
N GLY A 229 6.64 -30.95 3.79
CA GLY A 229 5.96 -29.74 3.36
C GLY A 229 6.74 -28.44 3.58
N LEU A 230 8.06 -28.48 3.85
CA LEU A 230 8.90 -27.30 4.04
C LEU A 230 9.91 -27.07 2.91
N SER A 231 9.92 -27.91 1.88
CA SER A 231 10.86 -27.75 0.76
C SER A 231 10.78 -26.37 0.10
N GLY A 232 11.91 -25.93 -0.48
CA GLY A 232 12.02 -24.64 -1.15
C GLY A 232 12.46 -23.48 -0.27
N GLY A 233 12.91 -23.74 0.98
CA GLY A 233 13.40 -22.70 1.89
C GLY A 233 12.31 -21.71 2.29
N ILE A 234 12.67 -20.46 2.53
CA ILE A 234 11.75 -19.39 2.92
C ILE A 234 10.72 -19.09 1.80
N GLU A 235 11.13 -19.18 0.52
CA GLU A 235 10.25 -18.94 -0.62
C GLU A 235 9.23 -20.05 -0.86
N GLY A 236 9.58 -21.29 -0.53
CA GLY A 236 8.72 -22.46 -0.71
C GLY A 236 8.40 -22.82 -2.16
N GLU A 237 7.73 -23.94 -2.33
CA GLU A 237 7.37 -24.52 -3.63
C GLU A 237 5.84 -24.58 -3.84
N SER A 238 5.05 -23.77 -3.10
CA SER A 238 3.60 -23.86 -3.09
C SER A 238 2.93 -23.41 -4.39
N GLY A 239 3.62 -22.65 -5.27
CA GLY A 239 3.09 -22.26 -6.57
C GLY A 239 3.85 -21.12 -7.25
N SER A 240 3.60 -20.97 -8.55
CA SER A 240 4.07 -19.87 -9.41
C SER A 240 5.57 -19.57 -9.29
N PRO A 241 6.47 -20.57 -9.54
CA PRO A 241 7.91 -20.34 -9.45
C PRO A 241 8.40 -19.34 -10.51
N GLY A 242 9.43 -18.57 -10.15
CA GLY A 242 10.07 -17.59 -11.06
C GLY A 242 9.42 -16.20 -11.04
N TYR A 243 8.33 -16.00 -10.33
CA TYR A 243 7.76 -14.67 -10.05
C TYR A 243 8.23 -14.16 -8.69
N SER A 244 8.31 -12.83 -8.53
CA SER A 244 8.69 -12.21 -7.26
C SER A 244 7.60 -12.36 -6.20
N SER A 245 8.00 -12.59 -4.96
CA SER A 245 7.15 -12.57 -3.77
C SER A 245 7.27 -11.28 -2.96
N GLU A 246 7.95 -10.26 -3.49
CA GLU A 246 8.13 -8.96 -2.83
C GLU A 246 6.79 -8.30 -2.52
N ILE A 247 6.74 -7.58 -1.41
CA ILE A 247 5.55 -6.87 -0.91
C ILE A 247 5.91 -5.42 -0.60
N LEU A 248 4.97 -4.51 -0.89
CA LEU A 248 5.16 -3.08 -0.70
C LEU A 248 5.11 -2.66 0.77
N SER A 249 4.19 -3.23 1.53
CA SER A 249 4.01 -3.01 2.96
C SER A 249 3.24 -4.16 3.58
N ILE A 250 3.23 -4.24 4.91
CA ILE A 250 2.47 -5.23 5.64
C ILE A 250 1.54 -4.62 6.67
N PHE A 251 0.49 -5.38 7.05
CA PHE A 251 -0.26 -5.11 8.26
C PHE A 251 -0.37 -6.36 9.14
N SER A 252 -0.35 -6.15 10.45
CA SER A 252 -0.45 -7.22 11.45
C SER A 252 -1.49 -6.87 12.51
N ILE A 253 -2.54 -7.68 12.60
CA ILE A 253 -3.58 -7.55 13.61
C ILE A 253 -3.35 -8.62 14.67
N SER A 254 -2.91 -8.24 15.88
CA SER A 254 -2.58 -9.15 16.99
C SER A 254 -1.59 -10.26 16.61
N GLY A 255 -0.59 -9.94 15.77
CA GLY A 255 0.50 -10.84 15.39
C GLY A 255 1.76 -10.60 16.22
N ALA A 256 2.78 -11.45 15.98
CA ALA A 256 4.11 -11.32 16.57
C ALA A 256 5.17 -11.91 15.62
N ILE A 257 6.45 -11.63 15.89
CA ILE A 257 7.61 -12.19 15.20
C ILE A 257 8.41 -13.08 16.14
N GLY A 258 9.17 -14.01 15.60
CA GLY A 258 9.98 -14.91 16.43
C GLY A 258 11.12 -14.20 17.15
N ASP A 259 11.74 -13.19 16.52
CA ASP A 259 12.83 -12.39 17.07
C ASP A 259 12.87 -11.03 16.37
N ASP A 260 12.87 -9.92 17.10
CA ASP A 260 12.89 -8.57 16.52
C ASP A 260 14.23 -8.21 15.88
N ASP A 261 15.31 -8.94 16.20
CA ASP A 261 16.61 -8.76 15.55
C ASP A 261 16.62 -9.14 14.06
N TRP A 262 15.62 -9.89 13.58
CA TRP A 262 15.42 -10.14 12.13
C TRP A 262 14.98 -8.91 11.36
N ILE A 263 14.50 -7.88 12.05
CA ILE A 263 14.10 -6.61 11.41
C ILE A 263 15.35 -5.75 11.20
N SER A 264 15.65 -5.45 9.94
CA SER A 264 16.82 -4.70 9.51
C SER A 264 16.45 -3.37 8.83
N ALA A 265 17.40 -2.42 8.81
CA ALA A 265 17.16 -1.11 8.19
C ALA A 265 16.87 -1.26 6.69
N GLY A 266 15.78 -0.62 6.24
CA GLY A 266 15.32 -0.68 4.86
C GLY A 266 14.32 -1.81 4.57
N ASN A 267 13.96 -2.62 5.59
CA ASN A 267 12.91 -3.59 5.45
C ASN A 267 11.53 -2.95 5.20
N THR A 268 10.55 -3.78 4.92
CA THR A 268 9.17 -3.44 4.54
C THR A 268 8.45 -2.61 5.61
N PRO A 269 7.74 -1.52 5.24
CA PRO A 269 6.89 -0.74 6.13
C PRO A 269 5.75 -1.57 6.75
N VAL A 270 5.38 -1.23 8.01
CA VAL A 270 4.41 -2.02 8.78
C VAL A 270 3.36 -1.16 9.50
N VAL A 271 2.13 -1.63 9.52
CA VAL A 271 1.10 -1.16 10.46
C VAL A 271 0.62 -2.30 11.32
N SER A 272 0.44 -2.04 12.64
CA SER A 272 -0.11 -3.04 13.54
C SER A 272 -1.23 -2.47 14.42
N THR A 273 -2.18 -3.35 14.76
CA THR A 273 -3.13 -3.12 15.84
C THR A 273 -3.09 -4.29 16.81
N HIS A 274 -3.05 -4.01 18.13
CA HIS A 274 -2.88 -5.05 19.15
C HIS A 274 -3.54 -4.67 20.46
N GLY A 275 -4.15 -5.63 21.16
CA GLY A 275 -4.67 -5.44 22.51
C GLY A 275 -3.56 -5.52 23.55
N THR A 276 -3.45 -4.53 24.46
CA THR A 276 -2.40 -4.53 25.48
C THR A 276 -2.59 -5.60 26.57
N GLY A 277 -3.79 -6.19 26.64
CA GLY A 277 -4.14 -7.30 27.55
C GLY A 277 -4.22 -8.65 26.84
N ASP A 278 -3.65 -8.79 25.64
CA ASP A 278 -3.71 -10.02 24.85
C ASP A 278 -3.09 -11.20 25.62
N GLY A 279 -3.94 -12.16 25.98
CA GLY A 279 -3.57 -13.36 26.73
C GLY A 279 -3.15 -14.54 25.84
N THR A 280 -3.22 -14.42 24.52
CA THR A 280 -2.90 -15.47 23.54
C THR A 280 -1.57 -15.20 22.85
N VAL A 281 -1.43 -14.03 22.22
CA VAL A 281 -0.22 -13.55 21.58
C VAL A 281 0.29 -12.37 22.41
N PRO A 282 1.52 -12.41 22.97
CA PRO A 282 1.99 -11.36 23.85
C PRO A 282 2.09 -10.01 23.11
N PHE A 283 1.67 -8.94 23.79
CA PHE A 283 1.79 -7.58 23.30
C PHE A 283 3.26 -7.10 23.21
N GLY A 284 4.06 -7.41 24.25
CA GLY A 284 5.52 -7.26 24.29
C GLY A 284 6.23 -8.59 24.04
N THR A 285 7.44 -8.77 24.58
CA THR A 285 8.12 -10.07 24.56
C THR A 285 7.46 -11.03 25.55
N GLY A 286 7.07 -12.21 25.09
CA GLY A 286 6.41 -13.20 25.96
C GLY A 286 6.11 -14.51 25.25
N SER A 287 5.48 -15.43 25.98
CA SER A 287 5.14 -16.76 25.44
C SER A 287 3.75 -16.76 24.82
N ILE A 288 3.64 -17.32 23.62
CA ILE A 288 2.35 -17.70 23.04
C ILE A 288 1.67 -18.72 23.94
N GLN A 289 0.38 -18.53 24.21
CA GLN A 289 -0.44 -19.42 25.03
C GLN A 289 -1.34 -20.28 24.14
N LEU A 290 -1.20 -21.61 24.23
CA LEU A 290 -2.12 -22.55 23.60
C LEU A 290 -2.72 -23.43 24.68
N PHE A 291 -4.02 -23.34 24.91
CA PHE A 291 -4.74 -24.08 25.98
C PHE A 291 -4.10 -23.91 27.36
N GLY A 292 -3.53 -22.74 27.67
CA GLY A 292 -2.86 -22.46 28.92
C GLY A 292 -1.43 -23.03 29.04
N ILE A 293 -0.87 -23.52 27.94
CA ILE A 293 0.52 -24.01 27.84
C ILE A 293 1.36 -22.94 27.12
N ASN A 294 2.51 -22.59 27.70
CA ASN A 294 3.50 -21.77 27.04
C ASN A 294 4.15 -22.58 25.91
N VAL A 295 4.06 -22.09 24.67
CA VAL A 295 4.55 -22.81 23.48
C VAL A 295 5.93 -22.32 23.08
N ILE A 296 6.05 -21.01 22.78
CA ILE A 296 7.27 -20.38 22.26
C ILE A 296 7.29 -18.92 22.71
N VAL A 297 8.46 -18.39 22.95
CA VAL A 297 8.65 -16.94 23.20
C VAL A 297 8.73 -16.22 21.87
N VAL A 298 8.05 -15.09 21.75
CA VAL A 298 7.99 -14.24 20.56
C VAL A 298 7.98 -12.77 20.96
N ASP A 299 8.23 -11.88 20.00
CA ASP A 299 8.16 -10.46 20.17
C ASP A 299 6.87 -9.92 19.52
N GLY A 300 6.02 -9.35 20.38
CA GLY A 300 4.74 -8.76 19.99
C GLY A 300 4.89 -7.37 19.39
N SER A 301 3.74 -6.78 19.07
CA SER A 301 3.71 -5.51 18.30
C SER A 301 4.43 -4.36 19.00
N GLU A 302 4.46 -4.28 20.35
CA GLU A 302 5.21 -3.23 21.07
C GLU A 302 6.72 -3.31 20.75
N VAL A 303 7.30 -4.49 20.79
CA VAL A 303 8.74 -4.72 20.53
C VAL A 303 9.04 -4.44 19.06
N ILE A 304 8.22 -4.98 18.16
CA ILE A 304 8.34 -4.76 16.71
C ILE A 304 8.36 -3.26 16.39
N HIS A 305 7.39 -2.49 16.93
CA HIS A 305 7.30 -1.06 16.63
C HIS A 305 8.42 -0.24 17.26
N ASN A 306 8.90 -0.61 18.44
CA ASN A 306 10.13 -0.01 19.00
C ASN A 306 11.35 -0.27 18.09
N ARG A 307 11.45 -1.45 17.50
CA ARG A 307 12.55 -1.82 16.60
C ARG A 307 12.47 -1.06 15.27
N VAL A 308 11.30 -1.03 14.60
CA VAL A 308 11.15 -0.33 13.31
C VAL A 308 11.33 1.18 13.47
N ASP A 309 10.90 1.78 14.60
CA ASP A 309 11.16 3.18 14.93
C ASP A 309 12.66 3.46 15.06
N ALA A 310 13.39 2.61 15.78
CA ALA A 310 14.83 2.74 15.95
C ALA A 310 15.60 2.63 14.63
N LEU A 311 15.06 1.89 13.67
CA LEU A 311 15.63 1.69 12.33
C LEU A 311 15.16 2.71 11.29
N GLY A 312 14.20 3.58 11.66
CA GLY A 312 13.63 4.58 10.75
C GLY A 312 12.76 3.98 9.64
N ILE A 313 12.19 2.78 9.86
CA ILE A 313 11.23 2.15 8.96
C ILE A 313 9.87 2.83 9.15
N ASP A 314 9.21 3.16 8.03
CA ASP A 314 7.88 3.75 8.06
C ASP A 314 6.86 2.80 8.70
N ASN A 315 6.14 3.29 9.71
CA ASN A 315 5.25 2.44 10.48
C ASN A 315 4.07 3.21 11.10
N CYS A 316 3.06 2.46 11.54
CA CYS A 316 1.95 2.96 12.34
C CYS A 316 1.52 1.91 13.35
N PHE A 317 1.34 2.28 14.60
CA PHE A 317 0.94 1.36 15.66
C PHE A 317 -0.25 1.89 16.46
N HIS A 318 -1.32 1.10 16.52
CA HIS A 318 -2.47 1.39 17.37
C HIS A 318 -2.64 0.32 18.46
N GLN A 319 -2.69 0.78 19.71
CA GLN A 319 -2.81 -0.07 20.89
C GLN A 319 -4.24 0.01 21.44
N PHE A 320 -4.90 -1.12 21.59
CA PHE A 320 -6.19 -1.20 22.27
C PHE A 320 -5.96 -1.48 23.76
N THR A 321 -6.00 -0.43 24.58
CA THR A 321 -5.70 -0.52 26.02
C THR A 321 -6.64 -1.50 26.74
N GLY A 322 -6.07 -2.54 27.34
CA GLY A 322 -6.78 -3.56 28.09
C GLY A 322 -7.58 -4.56 27.27
N ALA A 323 -7.61 -4.42 25.93
CA ALA A 323 -8.26 -5.38 25.08
C ALA A 323 -7.46 -6.69 24.99
N ASP A 324 -8.17 -7.80 24.86
CA ASP A 324 -7.62 -9.14 24.68
C ASP A 324 -7.31 -9.42 23.20
N HIS A 325 -7.06 -10.67 22.84
CA HIS A 325 -6.68 -11.14 21.51
C HIS A 325 -7.70 -10.80 20.43
N THR A 326 -7.23 -10.33 19.27
CA THR A 326 -8.02 -9.97 18.08
C THR A 326 -9.24 -9.07 18.37
N PRO A 327 -9.03 -7.88 18.96
CA PRO A 327 -10.13 -7.00 19.40
C PRO A 327 -11.13 -6.68 18.29
N HIS A 328 -10.68 -6.58 17.03
CA HIS A 328 -11.49 -6.26 15.85
C HIS A 328 -12.63 -7.26 15.60
N THR A 329 -12.54 -8.48 16.13
CA THR A 329 -13.63 -9.48 16.02
C THR A 329 -14.65 -9.39 17.14
N THR A 330 -14.43 -8.56 18.15
CA THR A 330 -15.23 -8.53 19.39
C THR A 330 -16.26 -7.40 19.43
N SER A 331 -16.03 -6.30 18.71
CA SER A 331 -16.97 -5.17 18.61
C SER A 331 -16.76 -4.35 17.35
N THR A 332 -17.82 -3.69 16.89
CA THR A 332 -17.77 -2.77 15.75
C THR A 332 -16.76 -1.64 15.98
N GLN A 333 -16.71 -1.08 17.19
CA GLN A 333 -15.75 0.01 17.49
C GLN A 333 -14.30 -0.41 17.29
N TYR A 334 -13.92 -1.59 17.75
CA TYR A 334 -12.56 -2.11 17.54
C TYR A 334 -12.31 -2.44 16.07
N TYR A 335 -13.32 -2.98 15.38
CA TYR A 335 -13.22 -3.25 13.95
C TYR A 335 -13.01 -1.94 13.17
N ASP A 336 -13.84 -0.92 13.39
CA ASP A 336 -13.76 0.37 12.69
C ASP A 336 -12.40 1.04 12.91
N THR A 337 -11.86 0.98 14.14
CA THR A 337 -10.54 1.52 14.42
C THR A 337 -9.44 0.71 13.73
N THR A 338 -9.50 -0.63 13.78
CA THR A 338 -8.53 -1.49 13.10
C THR A 338 -8.53 -1.23 11.59
N ARG A 339 -9.71 -1.16 10.98
CA ARG A 339 -9.89 -0.83 9.56
C ARG A 339 -9.29 0.53 9.22
N ALA A 340 -9.67 1.58 9.96
CA ALA A 340 -9.20 2.94 9.72
C ALA A 340 -7.68 3.04 9.81
N VAL A 341 -7.06 2.50 10.85
CA VAL A 341 -5.62 2.50 11.06
C VAL A 341 -4.90 1.74 9.94
N THR A 342 -5.36 0.53 9.62
CA THR A 342 -4.78 -0.31 8.58
C THR A 342 -4.86 0.37 7.21
N VAL A 343 -6.03 0.88 6.85
CA VAL A 343 -6.26 1.53 5.55
C VAL A 343 -5.56 2.89 5.47
N GLY A 344 -5.58 3.68 6.55
CA GLY A 344 -4.89 4.98 6.60
C GLY A 344 -3.40 4.87 6.30
N PHE A 345 -2.75 3.86 6.88
CA PHE A 345 -1.34 3.56 6.60
C PHE A 345 -1.15 2.98 5.18
N THR A 346 -1.88 1.92 4.84
CA THR A 346 -1.76 1.20 3.57
C THR A 346 -1.98 2.13 2.37
N SER A 347 -2.97 3.04 2.47
CA SER A 347 -3.28 4.01 1.40
C SER A 347 -2.09 4.91 1.07
N ARG A 348 -1.28 5.30 2.05
CA ARG A 348 -0.08 6.09 1.84
C ARG A 348 1.03 5.28 1.17
N GLN A 349 1.13 3.99 1.46
CA GLN A 349 2.11 3.12 0.80
C GLN A 349 1.78 2.96 -0.70
N VAL A 350 0.51 2.82 -1.04
CA VAL A 350 0.07 2.70 -2.44
C VAL A 350 -0.08 4.04 -3.16
N CYS A 351 -0.26 5.13 -2.41
CA CYS A 351 -0.37 6.52 -2.90
C CYS A 351 0.56 7.42 -2.09
N PRO A 352 1.86 7.53 -2.45
CA PRO A 352 2.86 8.22 -1.63
C PRO A 352 2.59 9.72 -1.37
N LEU A 353 1.73 10.35 -2.16
CA LEU A 353 1.33 11.75 -1.96
C LEU A 353 0.22 11.92 -0.92
N TYR A 354 -0.40 10.84 -0.45
CA TYR A 354 -1.39 10.93 0.60
C TYR A 354 -0.73 11.32 1.93
N PRO A 355 -1.34 12.22 2.73
CA PRO A 355 -0.84 12.53 4.05
C PRO A 355 -0.90 11.29 4.95
N PRO A 356 0.04 11.14 5.91
CA PRO A 356 0.02 10.00 6.83
C PRO A 356 -1.22 10.09 7.73
N ILE A 357 -1.92 8.95 7.89
CA ILE A 357 -2.97 8.76 8.88
C ILE A 357 -2.58 7.55 9.71
N CYS A 358 -2.41 7.76 11.02
CA CYS A 358 -2.13 6.72 11.98
C CYS A 358 -3.09 6.88 13.16
N GLY A 359 -4.33 6.47 12.98
CA GLY A 359 -5.39 6.60 13.98
C GLY A 359 -6.77 6.40 13.35
N TRP A 360 -7.79 6.51 14.18
CA TRP A 360 -9.16 6.43 13.71
C TRP A 360 -9.53 7.66 12.85
N TYR A 361 -10.23 7.41 11.76
CA TYR A 361 -10.96 8.40 10.96
C TYR A 361 -12.20 7.74 10.37
N ASP A 362 -13.19 8.55 9.98
CA ASP A 362 -14.40 8.04 9.36
C ASP A 362 -14.12 7.68 7.90
N VAL A 363 -14.14 6.39 7.59
CA VAL A 363 -13.88 5.88 6.23
C VAL A 363 -15.11 5.98 5.32
N ASP A 364 -16.26 6.31 5.87
CA ASP A 364 -17.53 6.47 5.16
C ASP A 364 -17.81 7.95 4.78
N GLU A 365 -17.03 8.89 5.38
CA GLU A 365 -17.11 10.31 5.05
C GLU A 365 -15.79 10.79 4.41
N PRO A 366 -15.63 10.65 3.09
CA PRO A 366 -14.49 11.27 2.42
C PRO A 366 -14.52 12.76 2.73
N PRO A 367 -13.34 13.38 3.03
CA PRO A 367 -13.31 14.82 3.17
C PRO A 367 -13.95 15.42 1.93
N LEU A 368 -14.82 16.40 2.13
CA LEU A 368 -15.29 17.20 1.02
C LEU A 368 -14.03 17.61 0.24
N VAL A 369 -13.88 17.10 -0.96
CA VAL A 369 -12.83 17.56 -1.86
C VAL A 369 -13.18 19.02 -2.11
N VAL A 370 -12.61 19.89 -1.30
CA VAL A 370 -12.48 21.30 -1.68
C VAL A 370 -11.52 21.17 -2.85
N THR A 371 -12.06 21.16 -4.03
CA THR A 371 -11.28 21.19 -5.26
C THR A 371 -10.31 22.35 -5.09
N THR A 372 -9.02 22.07 -4.98
CA THR A 372 -7.98 23.10 -4.88
C THR A 372 -7.80 23.79 -6.23
N CYS A 373 -8.83 23.75 -7.03
CA CYS A 373 -8.97 24.43 -8.30
C CYS A 373 -10.09 25.47 -8.17
N PRO A 374 -9.81 26.64 -7.57
CA PRO A 374 -10.82 27.69 -7.40
C PRO A 374 -11.46 28.12 -8.72
N ALA A 375 -10.82 27.82 -9.82
CA ALA A 375 -11.27 28.16 -11.17
C ALA A 375 -12.28 27.16 -11.77
N ASP A 376 -12.40 25.95 -11.21
CA ASP A 376 -13.45 24.95 -11.57
C ASP A 376 -14.68 25.16 -10.69
N ILE A 377 -15.43 26.22 -11.00
CA ILE A 377 -16.56 26.65 -10.16
C ILE A 377 -17.77 25.75 -10.37
N VAL A 378 -17.90 25.18 -11.58
CA VAL A 378 -18.99 24.27 -11.93
C VAL A 378 -18.69 22.84 -11.43
N ALA A 379 -17.46 22.61 -10.95
CA ALA A 379 -16.99 21.33 -10.39
C ALA A 379 -17.17 20.14 -11.36
N ASP A 380 -16.89 20.36 -12.66
CA ASP A 380 -16.93 19.31 -13.68
C ASP A 380 -15.54 18.71 -14.00
N GLY A 381 -14.49 19.19 -13.32
CA GLY A 381 -13.11 18.69 -13.41
C GLY A 381 -12.32 19.31 -14.56
N VAL A 382 -12.87 20.24 -15.33
CA VAL A 382 -12.20 20.89 -16.48
C VAL A 382 -12.52 22.36 -16.49
N ILE A 383 -11.51 23.22 -16.59
CA ILE A 383 -11.72 24.66 -16.67
C ILE A 383 -12.22 25.06 -18.06
N THR A 384 -13.48 25.42 -18.15
CA THR A 384 -14.20 25.64 -19.40
C THR A 384 -14.88 27.02 -19.47
N VAL A 385 -15.63 27.22 -20.54
CA VAL A 385 -16.49 28.41 -20.68
C VAL A 385 -17.60 28.44 -19.62
N ALA A 386 -18.00 27.27 -19.08
CA ALA A 386 -19.01 27.18 -18.04
C ALA A 386 -18.56 27.90 -16.76
N ASP A 387 -17.30 27.73 -16.36
CA ASP A 387 -16.72 28.36 -15.17
C ASP A 387 -16.63 29.88 -15.33
N ILE A 388 -16.24 30.34 -16.54
CA ILE A 388 -16.22 31.79 -16.87
C ILE A 388 -17.63 32.39 -16.75
N LEU A 389 -18.65 31.70 -17.26
CA LEU A 389 -20.02 32.17 -17.19
C LEU A 389 -20.53 32.22 -15.75
N GLU A 390 -20.12 31.29 -14.91
CA GLU A 390 -20.47 31.30 -13.50
C GLU A 390 -19.82 32.45 -12.74
N VAL A 391 -18.50 32.74 -12.97
CA VAL A 391 -17.86 33.93 -12.42
C VAL A 391 -18.56 35.23 -12.89
N LEU A 392 -18.90 35.29 -14.15
CA LEU A 392 -19.61 36.47 -14.67
C LEU A 392 -21.00 36.62 -14.05
N GLY A 393 -21.66 35.52 -13.70
CA GLY A 393 -22.94 35.52 -12.99
C GLY A 393 -22.85 36.09 -11.57
N HIS A 394 -21.67 35.98 -10.93
CA HIS A 394 -21.39 36.50 -9.59
C HIS A 394 -20.60 37.81 -9.59
N PHE A 395 -20.38 38.40 -10.73
CA PHE A 395 -19.53 39.60 -10.90
C PHE A 395 -20.05 40.79 -10.08
N GLY A 396 -19.16 41.37 -9.26
CA GLY A 396 -19.48 42.45 -8.35
C GLY A 396 -19.93 42.01 -6.94
N CYS A 397 -19.86 40.71 -6.64
CA CYS A 397 -19.97 40.24 -5.27
C CYS A 397 -18.78 40.74 -4.47
N ASP A 398 -19.01 41.23 -3.22
CA ASP A 398 -17.99 41.82 -2.34
C ASP A 398 -17.95 41.22 -0.92
N SER A 399 -18.69 40.15 -0.68
CA SER A 399 -18.66 39.42 0.61
C SER A 399 -19.24 38.01 0.50
N ASN A 400 -18.50 37.00 1.01
CA ASN A 400 -18.85 35.58 0.96
C ASN A 400 -19.14 35.08 -0.49
N CYS A 401 -18.28 35.43 -1.41
CA CYS A 401 -18.46 35.18 -2.83
C CYS A 401 -18.11 33.74 -3.16
N LEU A 402 -19.00 33.00 -3.85
CA LEU A 402 -18.77 31.61 -4.26
C LEU A 402 -17.81 31.50 -5.46
N ALA A 403 -17.62 32.58 -6.23
CA ALA A 403 -16.82 32.60 -7.44
C ALA A 403 -15.59 33.52 -7.32
N ASP A 404 -15.10 33.74 -6.10
CA ASP A 404 -13.84 34.43 -5.78
C ASP A 404 -12.69 33.45 -6.00
N VAL A 405 -12.10 33.51 -7.19
CA VAL A 405 -11.10 32.54 -7.66
C VAL A 405 -9.69 32.84 -7.14
N ASP A 406 -9.37 34.12 -6.98
CA ASP A 406 -8.06 34.57 -6.50
C ASP A 406 -8.01 34.79 -4.98
N GLY A 407 -9.17 34.69 -4.29
CA GLY A 407 -9.28 34.76 -2.85
C GLY A 407 -9.12 36.17 -2.28
N ASP A 408 -9.34 37.23 -3.07
CA ASP A 408 -9.20 38.60 -2.65
C ASP A 408 -10.45 39.18 -1.92
N GLY A 409 -11.52 38.39 -1.84
CA GLY A 409 -12.78 38.68 -1.14
C GLY A 409 -13.86 39.30 -2.03
N ALA A 410 -13.61 39.49 -3.34
CA ALA A 410 -14.55 40.07 -4.28
C ALA A 410 -14.52 39.37 -5.64
N VAL A 411 -15.63 39.25 -6.32
CA VAL A 411 -15.65 38.75 -7.72
C VAL A 411 -15.51 39.85 -8.70
N SER A 412 -14.39 39.92 -9.41
CA SER A 412 -13.96 40.99 -10.26
C SER A 412 -13.32 40.50 -11.59
N VAL A 413 -12.66 41.40 -12.30
CA VAL A 413 -11.90 41.04 -13.50
C VAL A 413 -10.70 40.15 -13.21
N SER A 414 -10.12 40.21 -11.99
CA SER A 414 -8.98 39.37 -11.59
C SER A 414 -9.36 37.91 -11.58
N ASP A 415 -10.57 37.55 -11.13
CA ASP A 415 -11.08 36.18 -11.12
C ASP A 415 -11.25 35.61 -12.52
N VAL A 416 -11.80 36.41 -13.43
CA VAL A 416 -11.91 36.02 -14.85
C VAL A 416 -10.53 35.80 -15.47
N LEU A 417 -9.56 36.66 -15.15
CA LEU A 417 -8.19 36.51 -15.65
C LEU A 417 -7.50 35.27 -15.05
N SER A 418 -7.78 34.93 -13.79
CA SER A 418 -7.28 33.74 -13.13
C SER A 418 -7.80 32.45 -13.79
N ILE A 419 -9.08 32.40 -14.17
CA ILE A 419 -9.65 31.31 -14.96
C ILE A 419 -9.01 31.23 -16.36
N LEU A 420 -8.90 32.37 -17.05
CA LEU A 420 -8.35 32.42 -18.41
C LEU A 420 -6.88 31.97 -18.46
N ALA A 421 -6.10 32.18 -17.39
CA ALA A 421 -4.70 31.80 -17.33
C ALA A 421 -4.48 30.26 -17.38
N ILE A 422 -5.49 29.50 -16.97
CA ILE A 422 -5.46 28.02 -16.90
C ILE A 422 -6.62 27.39 -17.67
N PHE A 423 -7.19 28.14 -18.63
CA PHE A 423 -8.32 27.68 -19.43
C PHE A 423 -7.99 26.46 -20.28
N GLY A 424 -8.84 25.44 -20.19
CA GLY A 424 -8.67 24.16 -20.89
C GLY A 424 -7.80 23.16 -20.13
N GLU A 425 -7.30 23.51 -18.95
CA GLU A 425 -6.61 22.56 -18.08
C GLU A 425 -7.61 21.69 -17.31
N ASN A 426 -7.21 20.46 -17.02
CA ASN A 426 -7.97 19.60 -16.11
C ASN A 426 -7.64 19.99 -14.67
N CYS A 427 -8.66 20.16 -13.86
CA CYS A 427 -8.48 20.25 -12.43
C CYS A 427 -8.06 18.89 -11.88
N PRO A 428 -7.04 18.81 -11.03
CA PRO A 428 -6.76 17.58 -10.33
C PRO A 428 -7.97 17.26 -9.45
N THR A 429 -8.69 16.22 -9.85
CA THR A 429 -9.79 15.60 -9.06
C THR A 429 -9.23 14.82 -7.91
#